data_17c2df3178037e8e93c61f2f08d82bc1
#
_entry.id   17c2df3178037e8e93c61f2f08d82bc1
#
_cell.length_a   1.000
_cell.length_b   1.000
_cell.length_c   1.000
_cell.angle_alpha   90.00
_cell.angle_beta   90.00
_cell.angle_gamma   90.00
#
_symmetry.space_group_name_H-M   'P 1'
#
loop_
_entity.id
_entity.type
_entity.pdbx_description
1 polymer ?
#
loop_
_entity_poly.entity_id
_entity_poly.type
_entity_poly.pdbx_seq_one_letter_code
_entity_poly.pdbx_strand_id
1 'polypeptide(L)'
;NFEPYQTDYYLDIFIEKGSVVVMLDMKKYELQAPALFLVQENNELEFISYSNDIKIHYLVIAPSLKDNFLTNNILNTTYHNKVKAMPLYSLESREKKIFSNLFKDVKKCLSYTTTPYRIEAVTNLMRTYYYLSLKEKTENVFFNDYGVCEKFFSLLDECETINKDTNFYAESCNLSKGYFEFVIKSNTGKTPKRWIDEKLANECKKRLLENDYSTEKIAEELGFNSIANFSNFFKRMVNLSPSEFKRRNK
;
A
#
# COMPACT_ATOMS: atom_id res chain seq x y z
N ASN A 1 -17.01 19.98 -19.66
CA ASN A 1 -16.53 19.83 -18.28
C ASN A 1 -16.93 18.44 -17.81
N PHE A 2 -15.98 17.66 -17.34
CA PHE A 2 -16.30 16.40 -16.65
C PHE A 2 -16.62 16.78 -15.20
N GLU A 3 -17.73 16.25 -14.68
CA GLU A 3 -18.06 16.44 -13.26
C GLU A 3 -16.99 15.70 -12.39
N PRO A 4 -16.61 16.27 -11.23
CA PRO A 4 -15.76 15.57 -10.28
C PRO A 4 -16.37 14.22 -9.90
N TYR A 5 -15.56 13.17 -9.83
CA TYR A 5 -16.02 11.86 -9.40
C TYR A 5 -15.04 11.24 -8.39
N GLN A 6 -15.59 10.54 -7.43
CA GLN A 6 -14.80 9.80 -6.45
C GLN A 6 -14.45 8.43 -7.02
N THR A 7 -13.16 8.08 -6.98
CA THR A 7 -12.66 6.80 -7.49
C THR A 7 -12.89 5.70 -6.45
N ASP A 8 -13.45 4.56 -6.87
CA ASP A 8 -13.53 3.31 -6.09
C ASP A 8 -12.48 2.26 -6.55
N TYR A 9 -11.47 2.75 -7.27
CA TYR A 9 -10.37 1.97 -7.86
C TYR A 9 -9.08 2.79 -7.85
N TYR A 10 -7.96 2.13 -8.14
CA TYR A 10 -6.70 2.79 -8.46
C TYR A 10 -6.64 3.09 -9.95
N LEU A 11 -6.17 4.29 -10.30
CA LEU A 11 -6.06 4.72 -11.69
C LEU A 11 -4.65 5.23 -11.94
N ASP A 12 -3.90 4.50 -12.76
CA ASP A 12 -2.57 4.88 -13.19
C ASP A 12 -2.64 5.45 -14.59
N ILE A 13 -2.24 6.72 -14.76
CA ILE A 13 -2.32 7.45 -16.02
C ILE A 13 -0.91 7.73 -16.52
N PHE A 14 -0.58 7.20 -17.70
CA PHE A 14 0.64 7.52 -18.42
C PHE A 14 0.34 8.50 -19.55
N ILE A 15 0.87 9.73 -19.44
CA ILE A 15 0.79 10.75 -20.47
C ILE A 15 1.97 10.56 -21.40
N GLU A 16 1.73 10.01 -22.60
CA GLU A 16 2.77 9.73 -23.59
C GLU A 16 3.10 10.96 -24.41
N LYS A 17 2.08 11.82 -24.71
CA LYS A 17 2.21 13.04 -25.52
C LYS A 17 1.20 14.08 -25.05
N GLY A 18 1.52 15.36 -25.25
CA GLY A 18 0.65 16.49 -24.92
C GLY A 18 0.65 16.85 -23.43
N SER A 19 -0.39 17.53 -23.03
CA SER A 19 -0.59 17.98 -21.64
C SER A 19 -2.04 17.83 -21.22
N VAL A 20 -2.26 17.67 -19.92
CA VAL A 20 -3.59 17.64 -19.29
C VAL A 20 -3.55 18.34 -17.95
N VAL A 21 -4.62 19.04 -17.64
CA VAL A 21 -4.84 19.68 -16.33
C VAL A 21 -5.92 18.91 -15.60
N VAL A 22 -5.60 18.48 -14.40
CA VAL A 22 -6.52 17.75 -13.52
C VAL A 22 -6.61 18.41 -12.15
N MET A 23 -7.74 18.21 -11.48
CA MET A 23 -7.92 18.45 -10.06
C MET A 23 -7.94 17.09 -9.35
N LEU A 24 -7.15 16.94 -8.30
CA LEU A 24 -7.16 15.76 -7.43
C LEU A 24 -7.26 16.25 -5.99
N ASP A 25 -8.33 15.83 -5.28
CA ASP A 25 -8.61 16.27 -3.90
C ASP A 25 -8.46 17.79 -3.72
N MET A 26 -9.12 18.57 -4.57
CA MET A 26 -9.09 20.04 -4.63
C MET A 26 -7.70 20.65 -4.96
N LYS A 27 -6.68 19.85 -5.30
CA LYS A 27 -5.37 20.33 -5.71
C LYS A 27 -5.20 20.20 -7.22
N LYS A 28 -4.85 21.32 -7.86
CA LYS A 28 -4.61 21.38 -9.31
C LYS A 28 -3.25 20.81 -9.66
N TYR A 29 -3.20 19.96 -10.69
CA TYR A 29 -1.99 19.42 -11.29
C TYR A 29 -1.97 19.71 -12.80
N GLU A 30 -0.83 20.18 -13.27
CA GLU A 30 -0.55 20.41 -14.69
C GLU A 30 0.43 19.33 -15.15
N LEU A 31 -0.05 18.41 -15.96
CA LEU A 31 0.67 17.21 -16.37
C LEU A 31 1.20 17.42 -17.78
N GLN A 32 2.53 17.44 -17.92
CA GLN A 32 3.22 17.56 -19.20
C GLN A 32 3.90 16.25 -19.55
N ALA A 33 3.62 15.73 -20.75
CA ALA A 33 4.26 14.48 -21.24
C ALA A 33 5.79 14.60 -21.38
N PRO A 34 6.56 13.53 -21.13
CA PRO A 34 6.09 12.25 -20.60
C PRO A 34 5.95 12.27 -19.08
N ALA A 35 4.83 11.76 -18.57
CA ALA A 35 4.56 11.74 -17.14
C ALA A 35 3.69 10.57 -16.73
N LEU A 36 3.83 10.14 -15.47
CA LEU A 36 2.89 9.26 -14.78
C LEU A 36 2.10 10.07 -13.76
N PHE A 37 0.81 9.82 -13.69
CA PHE A 37 -0.07 10.36 -12.67
C PHE A 37 -0.87 9.23 -12.03
N LEU A 38 -0.74 9.10 -10.71
CA LEU A 38 -1.23 7.96 -9.96
C LEU A 38 -2.35 8.41 -9.02
N VAL A 39 -3.54 7.87 -9.22
CA VAL A 39 -4.74 8.19 -8.44
C VAL A 39 -5.08 6.99 -7.56
N GLN A 40 -5.34 7.25 -6.29
CA GLN A 40 -5.70 6.22 -5.32
C GLN A 40 -7.21 6.08 -5.21
N GLU A 41 -7.64 4.96 -4.65
CA GLU A 41 -9.01 4.75 -4.21
C GLU A 41 -9.46 5.87 -3.26
N ASN A 42 -10.69 6.31 -3.41
CA ASN A 42 -11.34 7.39 -2.67
C ASN A 42 -10.80 8.81 -2.95
N ASN A 43 -9.91 9.00 -3.94
CA ASN A 43 -9.59 10.34 -4.40
C ASN A 43 -10.76 10.94 -5.21
N GLU A 44 -10.92 12.25 -5.12
CA GLU A 44 -11.81 13.01 -6.00
C GLU A 44 -11.01 13.51 -7.21
N LEU A 45 -11.38 13.06 -8.43
CA LEU A 45 -10.68 13.39 -9.67
C LEU A 45 -11.59 14.15 -10.63
N GLU A 46 -11.07 15.25 -11.20
CA GLU A 46 -11.71 16.01 -12.26
C GLU A 46 -10.71 16.32 -13.38
N PHE A 47 -11.11 16.11 -14.64
CA PHE A 47 -10.35 16.54 -15.81
C PHE A 47 -10.80 17.93 -16.25
N ILE A 48 -9.90 18.94 -16.18
CA ILE A 48 -10.22 20.33 -16.47
C ILE A 48 -10.00 20.66 -17.95
N SER A 49 -8.84 20.32 -18.49
CA SER A 49 -8.48 20.58 -19.88
C SER A 49 -7.37 19.69 -20.36
N TYR A 50 -7.21 19.61 -21.69
CA TYR A 50 -6.13 18.83 -22.32
C TYR A 50 -5.73 19.45 -23.65
N SER A 51 -4.49 19.18 -24.11
CA SER A 51 -3.98 19.61 -25.42
C SER A 51 -4.59 18.80 -26.55
N ASN A 52 -4.67 19.37 -27.76
CA ASN A 52 -5.22 18.70 -28.94
C ASN A 52 -4.45 17.45 -29.37
N ASP A 53 -3.17 17.36 -29.01
CA ASP A 53 -2.29 16.25 -29.35
C ASP A 53 -2.10 15.24 -28.22
N ILE A 54 -2.99 15.30 -27.22
CA ILE A 54 -2.91 14.43 -26.03
C ILE A 54 -2.94 12.95 -26.41
N LYS A 55 -2.03 12.18 -25.84
CA LYS A 55 -2.02 10.73 -25.90
C LYS A 55 -1.82 10.16 -24.49
N ILE A 56 -2.84 9.48 -24.01
CA ILE A 56 -2.90 8.92 -22.65
C ILE A 56 -3.08 7.41 -22.74
N HIS A 57 -2.41 6.68 -21.85
CA HIS A 57 -2.71 5.30 -21.51
C HIS A 57 -3.09 5.26 -20.05
N TYR A 58 -4.06 4.46 -19.69
CA TYR A 58 -4.48 4.31 -18.30
C TYR A 58 -4.74 2.86 -17.96
N LEU A 59 -4.52 2.53 -16.68
CA LEU A 59 -4.82 1.26 -16.07
C LEU A 59 -5.78 1.51 -14.91
N VAL A 60 -6.92 0.85 -14.96
CA VAL A 60 -7.88 0.79 -13.86
C VAL A 60 -7.64 -0.51 -13.10
N ILE A 61 -7.38 -0.42 -11.81
CA ILE A 61 -6.98 -1.55 -10.99
C ILE A 61 -7.93 -1.65 -9.80
N ALA A 62 -8.66 -2.75 -9.71
CA ALA A 62 -9.54 -3.02 -8.59
C ALA A 62 -8.73 -3.12 -7.28
N PRO A 63 -9.23 -2.58 -6.15
CA PRO A 63 -8.53 -2.64 -4.86
C PRO A 63 -8.11 -4.05 -4.47
N SER A 64 -8.96 -5.04 -4.70
CA SER A 64 -8.70 -6.46 -4.42
C SER A 64 -7.51 -7.07 -5.19
N LEU A 65 -7.09 -6.46 -6.30
CA LEU A 65 -5.96 -6.94 -7.11
C LEU A 65 -4.65 -6.27 -6.74
N LYS A 66 -4.68 -5.08 -6.15
CA LYS A 66 -3.47 -4.29 -5.90
C LYS A 66 -2.49 -4.99 -4.96
N ASP A 67 -3.00 -5.61 -3.90
CA ASP A 67 -2.18 -6.31 -2.91
C ASP A 67 -1.43 -7.52 -3.52
N ASN A 68 -1.93 -8.06 -4.63
CA ASN A 68 -1.28 -9.14 -5.36
C ASN A 68 -0.05 -8.68 -6.18
N PHE A 69 0.04 -7.38 -6.51
CA PHE A 69 1.15 -6.85 -7.30
C PHE A 69 2.36 -6.50 -6.43
N LEU A 70 2.12 -6.09 -5.20
CA LEU A 70 3.17 -5.77 -4.22
C LEU A 70 3.13 -6.84 -3.14
N THR A 71 3.91 -7.88 -3.30
CA THR A 71 3.97 -9.04 -2.39
C THR A 71 4.54 -8.72 -1.01
N ASN A 72 5.05 -7.51 -0.82
CA ASN A 72 5.67 -7.06 0.42
C ASN A 72 4.85 -5.88 0.98
N ASN A 73 4.34 -6.02 2.20
CA ASN A 73 3.58 -4.99 2.91
C ASN A 73 4.32 -3.64 2.98
N ILE A 74 5.65 -3.66 3.05
CA ILE A 74 6.47 -2.45 3.07
C ILE A 74 6.38 -1.71 1.75
N LEU A 75 6.60 -2.41 0.63
CA LEU A 75 6.54 -1.82 -0.71
C LEU A 75 5.16 -1.24 -0.98
N ASN A 76 4.11 -1.96 -0.58
CA ASN A 76 2.74 -1.48 -0.71
C ASN A 76 2.53 -0.20 0.08
N THR A 77 2.92 -0.17 1.36
CA THR A 77 2.78 1.02 2.20
C THR A 77 3.65 2.18 1.71
N THR A 78 4.89 1.91 1.31
CA THR A 78 5.80 2.92 0.76
C THR A 78 5.24 3.51 -0.52
N TYR A 79 4.72 2.67 -1.41
CA TYR A 79 4.06 3.11 -2.64
C TYR A 79 2.86 4.02 -2.35
N HIS A 80 1.95 3.59 -1.46
CA HIS A 80 0.79 4.39 -1.08
C HIS A 80 1.15 5.75 -0.51
N ASN A 81 2.12 5.80 0.40
CA ASN A 81 2.55 7.06 1.02
C ASN A 81 3.20 7.99 0.00
N LYS A 82 4.01 7.46 -0.93
CA LYS A 82 4.63 8.23 -2.00
C LYS A 82 3.59 8.80 -2.95
N VAL A 83 2.66 7.98 -3.43
CA VAL A 83 1.60 8.42 -4.34
C VAL A 83 0.72 9.48 -3.67
N LYS A 84 0.39 9.33 -2.40
CA LYS A 84 -0.37 10.32 -1.64
C LYS A 84 0.37 11.65 -1.50
N ALA A 85 1.68 11.60 -1.28
CA ALA A 85 2.51 12.81 -1.14
C ALA A 85 2.77 13.47 -2.50
N MET A 86 3.00 12.67 -3.54
CA MET A 86 3.42 13.11 -4.87
C MET A 86 2.83 12.19 -5.96
N PRO A 87 1.60 12.45 -6.39
CA PRO A 87 0.94 11.61 -7.40
C PRO A 87 1.48 11.79 -8.82
N LEU A 88 2.29 12.83 -9.06
CA LEU A 88 2.85 13.18 -10.36
C LEU A 88 4.34 12.86 -10.45
N TYR A 89 4.72 12.09 -11.47
CA TYR A 89 6.10 11.74 -11.80
C TYR A 89 6.42 12.17 -13.23
N SER A 90 7.31 13.15 -13.40
CA SER A 90 7.87 13.48 -14.70
C SER A 90 8.87 12.39 -15.12
N LEU A 91 8.77 11.93 -16.37
CA LEU A 91 9.59 10.85 -16.89
C LEU A 91 10.66 11.39 -17.84
N GLU A 92 11.82 10.73 -17.82
CA GLU A 92 12.85 10.97 -18.83
C GLU A 92 12.52 10.21 -20.14
N SER A 93 13.19 10.58 -21.25
CA SER A 93 12.97 9.94 -22.56
C SER A 93 13.18 8.42 -22.53
N ARG A 94 14.15 7.93 -21.75
CA ARG A 94 14.40 6.51 -21.54
C ARG A 94 13.25 5.81 -20.82
N GLU A 95 12.77 6.44 -19.77
CA GLU A 95 11.64 5.93 -18.95
C GLU A 95 10.34 5.92 -19.77
N LYS A 96 10.09 6.99 -20.54
CA LYS A 96 8.97 7.03 -21.50
C LYS A 96 8.90 5.77 -22.36
N LYS A 97 10.04 5.33 -22.92
CA LYS A 97 10.09 4.12 -23.76
C LYS A 97 9.75 2.86 -22.98
N ILE A 98 10.26 2.74 -21.76
CA ILE A 98 9.98 1.62 -20.88
C ILE A 98 8.48 1.55 -20.57
N PHE A 99 7.89 2.65 -20.09
CA PHE A 99 6.47 2.68 -19.77
C PHE A 99 5.57 2.48 -20.99
N SER A 100 5.91 3.06 -22.14
CA SER A 100 5.18 2.82 -23.41
C SER A 100 5.13 1.34 -23.78
N ASN A 101 6.24 0.62 -23.64
CA ASN A 101 6.29 -0.81 -23.92
C ASN A 101 5.49 -1.61 -22.90
N LEU A 102 5.64 -1.28 -21.63
CA LEU A 102 4.98 -1.97 -20.53
C LEU A 102 3.44 -1.88 -20.64
N PHE A 103 2.91 -0.69 -20.93
CA PHE A 103 1.45 -0.53 -21.17
C PHE A 103 0.98 -1.32 -22.40
N LYS A 104 1.79 -1.41 -23.48
CA LYS A 104 1.48 -2.24 -24.65
C LYS A 104 1.45 -3.73 -24.29
N ASP A 105 2.44 -4.20 -23.50
CA ASP A 105 2.55 -5.59 -23.11
C ASP A 105 1.42 -5.99 -22.16
N VAL A 106 1.06 -5.15 -21.19
CA VAL A 106 -0.12 -5.37 -20.34
C VAL A 106 -1.38 -5.47 -21.19
N LYS A 107 -1.60 -4.53 -22.12
CA LYS A 107 -2.76 -4.56 -23.03
C LYS A 107 -2.80 -5.84 -23.85
N LYS A 108 -1.64 -6.28 -24.38
CA LYS A 108 -1.51 -7.52 -25.13
C LYS A 108 -1.83 -8.74 -24.28
N CYS A 109 -1.27 -8.84 -23.06
CA CYS A 109 -1.57 -9.93 -22.15
C CYS A 109 -3.06 -9.98 -21.76
N LEU A 110 -3.69 -8.82 -21.53
CA LEU A 110 -5.13 -8.76 -21.23
C LEU A 110 -6.00 -9.23 -22.40
N SER A 111 -5.53 -9.11 -23.65
CA SER A 111 -6.27 -9.58 -24.83
C SER A 111 -6.23 -11.11 -25.04
N TYR A 112 -5.33 -11.83 -24.37
CA TYR A 112 -5.24 -13.28 -24.44
C TYR A 112 -6.27 -13.95 -23.52
N THR A 113 -7.50 -14.11 -24.00
CA THR A 113 -8.61 -14.65 -23.19
C THR A 113 -8.49 -16.14 -22.87
N THR A 114 -7.74 -16.89 -23.68
CA THR A 114 -7.64 -18.36 -23.59
C THR A 114 -6.39 -18.87 -22.86
N THR A 115 -5.46 -17.99 -22.52
CA THR A 115 -4.21 -18.38 -21.86
C THR A 115 -4.43 -18.56 -20.35
N PRO A 116 -4.21 -19.75 -19.76
CA PRO A 116 -4.46 -19.99 -18.32
C PRO A 116 -3.59 -19.13 -17.41
N TYR A 117 -2.38 -18.77 -17.86
CA TYR A 117 -1.40 -17.97 -17.09
C TYR A 117 -1.50 -16.45 -17.36
N ARG A 118 -2.59 -15.99 -17.95
CA ARG A 118 -2.77 -14.57 -18.27
C ARG A 118 -2.67 -13.65 -17.04
N ILE A 119 -3.30 -14.06 -15.95
CA ILE A 119 -3.31 -13.27 -14.70
C ILE A 119 -1.90 -13.16 -14.13
N GLU A 120 -1.14 -14.27 -14.08
CA GLU A 120 0.25 -14.28 -13.62
C GLU A 120 1.15 -13.40 -14.49
N ALA A 121 0.98 -13.44 -15.80
CA ALA A 121 1.75 -12.60 -16.72
C ALA A 121 1.47 -11.11 -16.46
N VAL A 122 0.19 -10.71 -16.36
CA VAL A 122 -0.20 -9.33 -16.03
C VAL A 122 0.32 -8.94 -14.65
N THR A 123 0.20 -9.82 -13.65
CA THR A 123 0.70 -9.57 -12.29
C THR A 123 2.20 -9.27 -12.29
N ASN A 124 3.00 -10.04 -13.03
CA ASN A 124 4.45 -9.82 -13.11
C ASN A 124 4.80 -8.52 -13.86
N LEU A 125 4.08 -8.18 -14.92
CA LEU A 125 4.25 -6.89 -15.61
C LEU A 125 3.88 -5.72 -14.68
N MET A 126 2.81 -5.84 -13.91
CA MET A 126 2.40 -4.83 -12.93
C MET A 126 3.41 -4.69 -11.78
N ARG A 127 4.00 -5.79 -11.31
CA ARG A 127 5.12 -5.73 -10.35
C ARG A 127 6.29 -4.93 -10.93
N THR A 128 6.69 -5.23 -12.16
CA THR A 128 7.75 -4.48 -12.85
C THR A 128 7.40 -3.00 -12.96
N TYR A 129 6.16 -2.68 -13.32
CA TYR A 129 5.65 -1.31 -13.38
C TYR A 129 5.79 -0.59 -12.02
N TYR A 130 5.32 -1.21 -10.94
CA TYR A 130 5.39 -0.61 -9.61
C TYR A 130 6.82 -0.41 -9.13
N TYR A 131 7.71 -1.39 -9.33
CA TYR A 131 9.14 -1.24 -8.98
C TYR A 131 9.82 -0.10 -9.74
N LEU A 132 9.50 0.06 -11.03
CA LEU A 132 10.03 1.16 -11.83
C LEU A 132 9.46 2.52 -11.38
N SER A 133 8.18 2.56 -11.01
CA SER A 133 7.53 3.78 -10.47
C SER A 133 8.07 4.17 -9.09
N LEU A 134 8.56 3.20 -8.32
CA LEU A 134 9.22 3.44 -7.04
C LEU A 134 10.68 3.88 -7.19
N LYS A 135 11.27 3.65 -8.37
CA LYS A 135 12.64 4.06 -8.66
C LYS A 135 12.71 5.58 -8.68
N GLU A 136 12.94 6.12 -7.53
CA GLU A 136 13.15 7.54 -7.37
C GLU A 136 14.55 7.98 -7.78
N LYS A 137 14.64 9.26 -8.13
CA LYS A 137 15.74 10.12 -7.74
C LYS A 137 15.87 10.13 -6.20
N THR A 138 16.13 9.00 -5.60
CA THR A 138 16.59 8.88 -4.22
C THR A 138 18.07 9.18 -4.18
N GLU A 139 18.40 10.44 -4.40
CA GLU A 139 19.50 11.02 -3.69
C GLU A 139 19.05 10.98 -2.22
N ASN A 140 19.61 10.06 -1.45
CA ASN A 140 19.53 10.00 0.01
C ASN A 140 18.31 9.36 0.72
N VAL A 141 17.72 8.27 0.23
CA VAL A 141 17.13 7.32 1.18
C VAL A 141 18.07 6.11 1.24
N PHE A 142 18.71 5.95 2.37
CA PHE A 142 19.75 4.95 2.61
C PHE A 142 19.24 3.56 2.28
N PHE A 143 19.89 2.84 1.39
CA PHE A 143 19.69 1.40 1.13
C PHE A 143 19.68 0.57 2.43
N ASN A 144 20.31 1.08 3.48
CA ASN A 144 20.33 0.50 4.81
C ASN A 144 18.95 0.53 5.50
N ASP A 145 18.14 1.56 5.27
CA ASP A 145 16.84 1.73 5.95
C ASP A 145 15.76 0.80 5.40
N TYR A 146 15.87 0.43 4.12
CA TYR A 146 14.96 -0.54 3.52
C TYR A 146 15.12 -1.94 4.13
N GLY A 147 16.35 -2.40 4.33
CA GLY A 147 16.63 -3.67 5.00
C GLY A 147 16.12 -3.73 6.45
N VAL A 148 16.12 -2.57 7.15
CA VAL A 148 15.54 -2.46 8.49
C VAL A 148 14.02 -2.65 8.46
N CYS A 149 13.34 -2.02 7.52
CA CYS A 149 11.90 -2.19 7.35
C CYS A 149 11.54 -3.64 6.99
N GLU A 150 12.26 -4.23 6.03
CA GLU A 150 12.05 -5.61 5.61
C GLU A 150 12.22 -6.58 6.79
N LYS A 151 13.30 -6.43 7.56
CA LYS A 151 13.56 -7.23 8.75
C LYS A 151 12.50 -7.05 9.82
N PHE A 152 12.03 -5.83 10.05
CA PHE A 152 10.95 -5.57 11.00
C PHE A 152 9.67 -6.30 10.63
N PHE A 153 9.24 -6.21 9.38
CA PHE A 153 8.01 -6.87 8.93
C PHE A 153 8.14 -8.39 8.88
N SER A 154 9.31 -8.92 8.48
CA SER A 154 9.60 -10.36 8.55
C SER A 154 9.45 -10.87 9.99
N LEU A 155 10.10 -10.20 10.95
CA LEU A 155 9.97 -10.54 12.37
C LEU A 155 8.52 -10.42 12.89
N LEU A 156 7.78 -9.43 12.39
CA LEU A 156 6.38 -9.24 12.79
C LEU A 156 5.46 -10.32 12.20
N ASP A 157 5.79 -10.88 11.04
CA ASP A 157 5.02 -11.93 10.37
C ASP A 157 5.41 -13.33 10.82
N GLU A 158 6.67 -13.59 11.13
CA GLU A 158 7.19 -14.91 11.52
C GLU A 158 6.93 -15.28 12.98
N CYS A 159 6.72 -14.28 13.86
CA CYS A 159 6.49 -14.55 15.28
C CYS A 159 5.10 -15.16 15.52
N GLU A 160 5.04 -16.39 16.01
CA GLU A 160 3.80 -17.03 16.51
C GLU A 160 3.14 -16.18 17.61
N THR A 161 3.96 -15.53 18.43
CA THR A 161 3.50 -14.59 19.47
C THR A 161 4.06 -13.19 19.18
N ILE A 162 3.19 -12.24 18.88
CA ILE A 162 3.58 -10.87 18.56
C ILE A 162 4.18 -10.20 19.79
N ASN A 163 5.48 -9.87 19.73
CA ASN A 163 6.11 -9.09 20.79
C ASN A 163 5.58 -7.64 20.74
N LYS A 164 5.10 -7.14 21.87
CA LYS A 164 4.49 -5.82 21.98
C LYS A 164 5.50 -4.71 22.24
N ASP A 165 6.74 -5.07 22.55
CA ASP A 165 7.81 -4.10 22.83
C ASP A 165 8.54 -3.72 21.56
N THR A 166 8.53 -2.43 21.25
CA THR A 166 9.26 -1.86 20.12
C THR A 166 10.78 -2.05 20.25
N ASN A 167 11.31 -2.12 21.48
CA ASN A 167 12.74 -2.37 21.71
C ASN A 167 13.19 -3.70 21.15
N PHE A 168 12.40 -4.76 21.30
CA PHE A 168 12.70 -6.08 20.73
C PHE A 168 13.04 -6.00 19.23
N TYR A 169 12.22 -5.28 18.48
CA TYR A 169 12.43 -5.11 17.04
C TYR A 169 13.63 -4.22 16.71
N ALA A 170 13.84 -3.16 17.50
CA ALA A 170 14.99 -2.28 17.34
C ALA A 170 16.33 -3.02 17.58
N GLU A 171 16.41 -3.78 18.67
CA GLU A 171 17.57 -4.61 19.02
C GLU A 171 17.79 -5.69 17.95
N SER A 172 16.74 -6.35 17.49
CA SER A 172 16.82 -7.32 16.41
C SER A 172 17.37 -6.72 15.10
N CYS A 173 17.15 -5.43 14.87
CA CYS A 173 17.71 -4.69 13.75
C CYS A 173 19.10 -4.08 14.05
N ASN A 174 19.67 -4.29 15.23
CA ASN A 174 20.92 -3.68 15.72
C ASN A 174 20.87 -2.13 15.70
N LEU A 175 19.73 -1.55 16.07
CA LEU A 175 19.50 -0.11 16.07
C LEU A 175 19.06 0.38 17.44
N SER A 176 19.34 1.65 17.74
CA SER A 176 18.68 2.31 18.86
C SER A 176 17.17 2.45 18.59
N LYS A 177 16.37 2.40 19.65
CA LYS A 177 14.91 2.54 19.54
C LYS A 177 14.49 3.79 18.77
N GLY A 178 15.10 4.94 19.08
CA GLY A 178 14.76 6.21 18.44
C GLY A 178 15.06 6.22 16.94
N TYR A 179 16.20 5.68 16.53
CA TYR A 179 16.55 5.58 15.11
C TYR A 179 15.66 4.56 14.39
N PHE A 180 15.40 3.42 15.00
CA PHE A 180 14.45 2.42 14.46
C PHE A 180 13.05 3.01 14.25
N GLU A 181 12.51 3.73 15.26
CA GLU A 181 11.21 4.39 15.15
C GLU A 181 11.18 5.44 14.02
N PHE A 182 12.27 6.22 13.91
CA PHE A 182 12.44 7.18 12.81
C PHE A 182 12.43 6.48 11.45
N VAL A 183 13.25 5.44 11.27
CA VAL A 183 13.36 4.68 10.01
C VAL A 183 12.00 4.10 9.59
N ILE A 184 11.36 3.36 10.51
CA ILE A 184 10.06 2.74 10.20
C ILE A 184 9.01 3.82 9.87
N LYS A 185 8.92 4.87 10.67
CA LYS A 185 7.93 5.93 10.42
C LYS A 185 8.18 6.68 9.12
N SER A 186 9.43 7.02 8.81
CA SER A 186 9.80 7.74 7.59
C SER A 186 9.51 6.93 6.32
N ASN A 187 9.77 5.62 6.37
CA ASN A 187 9.57 4.75 5.22
C ASN A 187 8.15 4.22 5.07
N THR A 188 7.38 4.11 6.17
CA THR A 188 6.05 3.46 6.14
C THR A 188 4.90 4.40 6.50
N GLY A 189 5.19 5.63 6.92
CA GLY A 189 4.19 6.61 7.37
C GLY A 189 3.58 6.31 8.73
N LYS A 190 3.85 5.14 9.34
CA LYS A 190 3.34 4.75 10.64
C LYS A 190 4.47 4.39 11.59
N THR A 191 4.26 4.60 12.89
CA THR A 191 5.23 4.15 13.90
C THR A 191 5.25 2.61 14.00
N PRO A 192 6.39 2.01 14.42
CA PRO A 192 6.45 0.56 14.67
C PRO A 192 5.36 0.09 15.61
N LYS A 193 5.09 0.85 16.68
CA LYS A 193 4.01 0.53 17.63
C LYS A 193 2.65 0.44 16.96
N ARG A 194 2.36 1.32 16.00
CA ARG A 194 1.09 1.27 15.25
C ARG A 194 0.99 0.01 14.39
N TRP A 195 2.06 -0.40 13.74
CA TRP A 195 2.12 -1.65 12.96
C TRP A 195 1.90 -2.88 13.83
N ILE A 196 2.60 -2.93 14.98
CA ILE A 196 2.46 -4.02 15.96
C ILE A 196 1.00 -4.10 16.45
N ASP A 197 0.41 -2.97 16.82
CA ASP A 197 -0.97 -2.92 17.33
C ASP A 197 -1.98 -3.34 16.24
N GLU A 198 -1.78 -2.95 14.97
CA GLU A 198 -2.64 -3.35 13.85
C GLU A 198 -2.54 -4.86 13.57
N LYS A 199 -1.34 -5.42 13.56
CA LYS A 199 -1.12 -6.87 13.40
C LYS A 199 -1.79 -7.65 14.53
N LEU A 200 -1.57 -7.22 15.78
CA LEU A 200 -2.17 -7.84 16.96
C LEU A 200 -3.70 -7.77 16.92
N ALA A 201 -4.27 -6.63 16.50
CA ALA A 201 -5.72 -6.49 16.36
C ALA A 201 -6.30 -7.43 15.29
N ASN A 202 -5.58 -7.64 14.18
CA ASN A 202 -5.99 -8.57 13.14
C ASN A 202 -5.93 -10.03 13.63
N GLU A 203 -4.92 -10.39 14.40
CA GLU A 203 -4.84 -11.72 15.00
C GLU A 203 -5.96 -11.93 16.03
N CYS A 204 -6.28 -10.92 16.83
CA CYS A 204 -7.44 -10.96 17.72
C CYS A 204 -8.75 -11.20 16.96
N LYS A 205 -8.97 -10.49 15.83
CA LYS A 205 -10.16 -10.68 15.00
C LYS A 205 -10.26 -12.10 14.47
N LYS A 206 -9.15 -12.64 13.95
CA LYS A 206 -9.09 -14.00 13.42
C LYS A 206 -9.50 -15.01 14.47
N ARG A 207 -8.89 -14.99 15.66
CA ARG A 207 -9.20 -15.91 16.76
C ARG A 207 -10.61 -15.77 17.30
N LEU A 208 -11.17 -14.54 17.35
CA LEU A 208 -12.55 -14.31 17.75
C LEU A 208 -13.59 -14.96 16.82
N LEU A 209 -13.25 -15.17 15.53
CA LEU A 209 -14.11 -15.82 14.54
C LEU A 209 -13.97 -17.34 14.57
N GLU A 210 -12.91 -17.87 15.13
CA GLU A 210 -12.75 -19.32 15.37
C GLU A 210 -13.66 -19.75 16.53
N ASN A 211 -14.46 -20.78 16.31
CA ASN A 211 -15.53 -21.18 17.24
C ASN A 211 -15.02 -21.70 18.60
N ASP A 212 -13.76 -22.15 18.68
CA ASP A 212 -13.18 -22.84 19.83
C ASP A 212 -12.45 -21.91 20.81
N TYR A 213 -12.43 -20.58 20.54
CA TYR A 213 -11.71 -19.65 21.39
C TYR A 213 -12.63 -18.83 22.31
N SER A 214 -12.42 -18.99 23.61
CA SER A 214 -12.98 -18.06 24.61
C SER A 214 -12.17 -16.77 24.64
N THR A 215 -12.78 -15.69 25.12
CA THR A 215 -12.10 -14.38 25.26
C THR A 215 -10.90 -14.46 26.20
N GLU A 216 -11.01 -15.30 27.24
CA GLU A 216 -9.96 -15.59 28.23
C GLU A 216 -8.75 -16.22 27.55
N LYS A 217 -8.99 -17.28 26.77
CA LYS A 217 -7.94 -18.03 26.07
C LYS A 217 -7.22 -17.14 25.05
N ILE A 218 -7.96 -16.30 24.30
CA ILE A 218 -7.37 -15.34 23.37
C ILE A 218 -6.46 -14.35 24.11
N ALA A 219 -6.93 -13.81 25.24
CA ALA A 219 -6.16 -12.87 26.04
C ALA A 219 -4.85 -13.50 26.56
N GLU A 220 -4.89 -14.73 27.04
CA GLU A 220 -3.74 -15.48 27.52
C GLU A 220 -2.74 -15.76 26.40
N GLU A 221 -3.18 -16.39 25.31
CA GLU A 221 -2.32 -16.79 24.20
C GLU A 221 -1.66 -15.59 23.48
N LEU A 222 -2.36 -14.45 23.42
CA LEU A 222 -1.81 -13.22 22.86
C LEU A 222 -1.06 -12.36 23.89
N GLY A 223 -0.78 -12.92 25.07
CA GLY A 223 0.03 -12.30 26.11
C GLY A 223 -0.55 -10.99 26.66
N PHE A 224 -1.86 -10.90 26.84
CA PHE A 224 -2.48 -9.80 27.58
C PHE A 224 -2.50 -10.12 29.09
N ASN A 225 -2.14 -9.14 29.90
CA ASN A 225 -2.08 -9.30 31.36
C ASN A 225 -3.44 -9.55 32.01
N SER A 226 -4.55 -9.26 31.30
CA SER A 226 -5.92 -9.52 31.75
C SER A 226 -6.90 -9.44 30.58
N ILE A 227 -8.09 -10.03 30.76
CA ILE A 227 -9.22 -9.92 29.84
C ILE A 227 -9.63 -8.45 29.64
N ALA A 228 -9.56 -7.66 30.72
CA ALA A 228 -9.87 -6.22 30.64
C ALA A 228 -8.90 -5.48 29.73
N ASN A 229 -7.60 -5.77 29.84
CA ASN A 229 -6.58 -5.17 28.95
C ASN A 229 -6.79 -5.58 27.49
N PHE A 230 -7.11 -6.84 27.23
CA PHE A 230 -7.48 -7.31 25.89
C PHE A 230 -8.72 -6.57 25.37
N SER A 231 -9.79 -6.51 26.14
CA SER A 231 -11.04 -5.88 25.73
C SER A 231 -10.87 -4.39 25.43
N ASN A 232 -10.11 -3.67 26.26
CA ASN A 232 -9.80 -2.26 26.07
C ASN A 232 -8.94 -2.03 24.83
N PHE A 233 -7.91 -2.86 24.62
CA PHE A 233 -7.08 -2.82 23.43
C PHE A 233 -7.93 -3.06 22.17
N PHE A 234 -8.71 -4.13 22.16
CA PHE A 234 -9.54 -4.50 21.01
C PHE A 234 -10.55 -3.40 20.66
N LYS A 235 -11.25 -2.87 21.68
CA LYS A 235 -12.22 -1.78 21.49
C LYS A 235 -11.55 -0.52 20.93
N ARG A 236 -10.35 -0.18 21.41
CA ARG A 236 -9.57 0.96 20.89
C ARG A 236 -9.18 0.78 19.43
N MET A 237 -8.83 -0.45 19.01
CA MET A 237 -8.33 -0.73 17.66
C MET A 237 -9.45 -0.96 16.64
N VAL A 238 -10.57 -1.55 17.06
CA VAL A 238 -11.63 -2.05 16.18
C VAL A 238 -12.93 -1.23 16.31
N ASN A 239 -13.02 -0.35 17.30
CA ASN A 239 -14.22 0.41 17.68
C ASN A 239 -15.44 -0.45 18.07
N LEU A 240 -15.24 -1.73 18.38
CA LEU A 240 -16.24 -2.67 18.88
C LEU A 240 -15.65 -3.45 20.04
N SER A 241 -16.46 -3.85 21.01
CA SER A 241 -16.03 -4.84 22.00
C SER A 241 -15.84 -6.22 21.34
N PRO A 242 -15.03 -7.13 21.91
CA PRO A 242 -14.87 -8.49 21.42
C PRO A 242 -16.20 -9.23 21.22
N SER A 243 -17.11 -9.08 22.18
CA SER A 243 -18.45 -9.71 22.12
C SER A 243 -19.33 -9.13 21.02
N GLU A 244 -19.32 -7.81 20.83
CA GLU A 244 -20.04 -7.16 19.73
C GLU A 244 -19.49 -7.57 18.38
N PHE A 245 -18.16 -7.64 18.26
CA PHE A 245 -17.50 -8.10 17.02
C PHE A 245 -17.88 -9.54 16.68
N LYS A 246 -17.82 -10.46 17.66
CA LYS A 246 -18.22 -11.87 17.48
C LYS A 246 -19.68 -12.00 17.06
N ARG A 247 -20.59 -11.19 17.66
CA ARG A 247 -22.01 -11.20 17.32
C ARG A 247 -22.32 -10.68 15.93
N ARG A 248 -21.58 -9.69 15.42
CA ARG A 248 -21.79 -9.10 14.09
C ARG A 248 -21.28 -9.97 12.94
N ASN A 249 -20.37 -10.88 13.23
CA ASN A 249 -19.70 -11.70 12.22
C ASN A 249 -20.07 -13.20 12.32
N LYS A 250 -21.03 -13.55 13.19
CA LYS A 250 -21.74 -14.83 13.19
C LYS A 250 -22.99 -14.74 12.31
#